data_29c599516b3d3456521c51715215f974
#
_entry.id   29c599516b3d3456521c51715215f974
#
_cell.length_a   1.000
_cell.length_b   1.000
_cell.length_c   1.000
_cell.angle_alpha   90.00
_cell.angle_beta   90.00
_cell.angle_gamma   90.00
#
_symmetry.space_group_name_H-M   'P 1'
#
loop_
_entity.id
_entity.type
_entity.pdbx_description
1 polymer ?
#
loop_
_entity_poly.entity_id
_entity_poly.type
_entity_poly.pdbx_seq_one_letter_code
_entity_poly.pdbx_strand_id
1 'polypeptide(L)'
;MAKFGRILFKLVLIFGVIFLLLSGLIWNGYLLQVPTLEKIQSFKLSQASEIYSSDSVLLGKMYFENRRCISIKEIPEKLTNCLVATEDSRFFEHNGVDLKGLIRVGVKTLLLAENSGGGSTITQQLVKNRYPRSSFKNTNLLFHKVREWFTAMKVERLYSKNQIIEYYLNTVPFGHNCFGIYTASGYYFNKTPAQLEIQEMATLIGLLKGTSQYDPERNPKKSTNRRNLILRNMHEQGYLQKGELKKAIKTKLILASAEERELSIAPFFLQHIKIKVQNILSSINKSEYLHLNPYTDGLKLYTTIDSRVQKHAESALKNHLIILQKQFDAEWNERRWDNNKSTLLQLIRLKRYKGHKKVISLLESGSAFSPKIEEQLKTMKTDLTRLRAGFTCIKNTGEVLAWVGGRDFGYSQYDHVKSTRQVGSVFKPIVYATAVDQGVSICNYF
;
A
#
# COMPACT_ATOMS: atom_id res chain seq x y z
N MET A 1 26.25 -5.94 -63.49
CA MET A 1 26.40 -6.20 -62.02
C MET A 1 27.08 -5.05 -61.27
N ALA A 2 28.17 -4.44 -61.70
CA ALA A 2 28.89 -3.38 -60.99
C ALA A 2 28.08 -2.08 -60.75
N LYS A 3 27.20 -1.64 -61.66
CA LYS A 3 26.32 -0.45 -61.44
C LYS A 3 25.27 -0.70 -60.36
N PHE A 4 24.65 -1.87 -60.32
CA PHE A 4 23.66 -2.25 -59.29
C PHE A 4 24.28 -2.31 -57.90
N GLY A 5 25.48 -2.88 -57.75
CA GLY A 5 26.20 -2.90 -56.48
C GLY A 5 26.55 -1.50 -55.96
N ARG A 6 26.93 -0.56 -56.83
CA ARG A 6 27.21 0.85 -56.42
C ARG A 6 25.94 1.58 -56.03
N ILE A 7 24.80 1.34 -56.66
CA ILE A 7 23.53 1.94 -56.29
C ILE A 7 23.07 1.40 -54.92
N LEU A 8 23.13 0.06 -54.73
CA LEU A 8 22.79 -0.58 -53.46
C LEU A 8 23.67 -0.06 -52.32
N PHE A 9 24.98 0.06 -52.55
CA PHE A 9 25.92 0.62 -51.55
C PHE A 9 25.58 2.05 -51.18
N LYS A 10 25.27 2.93 -52.16
CA LYS A 10 24.85 4.31 -51.91
C LYS A 10 23.54 4.36 -51.11
N LEU A 11 22.56 3.50 -51.43
CA LEU A 11 21.31 3.44 -50.68
C LEU A 11 21.52 3.01 -49.22
N VAL A 12 22.37 1.97 -49.00
CA VAL A 12 22.74 1.53 -47.63
C VAL A 12 23.43 2.65 -46.85
N LEU A 13 24.32 3.40 -47.50
CA LEU A 13 25.05 4.52 -46.87
C LEU A 13 24.09 5.68 -46.51
N ILE A 14 23.19 6.06 -47.42
CA ILE A 14 22.16 7.10 -47.15
C ILE A 14 21.24 6.63 -46.03
N PHE A 15 20.80 5.38 -46.05
CA PHE A 15 19.94 4.82 -44.96
C PHE A 15 20.69 4.82 -43.61
N GLY A 16 21.98 4.47 -43.63
CA GLY A 16 22.82 4.56 -42.43
C GLY A 16 22.97 5.97 -41.87
N VAL A 17 23.19 6.98 -42.73
CA VAL A 17 23.26 8.39 -42.32
C VAL A 17 21.92 8.87 -41.72
N ILE A 18 20.80 8.56 -42.42
CA ILE A 18 19.45 8.92 -41.91
C ILE A 18 19.21 8.24 -40.57
N PHE A 19 19.54 6.97 -40.44
CA PHE A 19 19.39 6.23 -39.16
C PHE A 19 20.21 6.86 -38.02
N LEU A 20 21.45 7.25 -38.28
CA LEU A 20 22.32 7.93 -37.30
C LEU A 20 21.76 9.30 -36.90
N LEU A 21 21.31 10.11 -37.85
CA LEU A 21 20.68 11.41 -37.60
C LEU A 21 19.40 11.25 -36.75
N LEU A 22 18.51 10.35 -37.12
CA LEU A 22 17.29 10.06 -36.36
C LEU A 22 17.62 9.54 -34.95
N SER A 23 18.59 8.65 -34.83
CA SER A 23 19.06 8.16 -33.53
C SER A 23 19.62 9.28 -32.66
N GLY A 24 20.36 10.22 -33.24
CA GLY A 24 20.86 11.40 -32.54
C GLY A 24 19.75 12.34 -32.08
N LEU A 25 18.73 12.58 -32.90
CA LEU A 25 17.56 13.40 -32.54
C LEU A 25 16.75 12.74 -31.42
N ILE A 26 16.57 11.42 -31.47
CA ILE A 26 15.89 10.66 -30.41
C ILE A 26 16.72 10.69 -29.11
N TRP A 27 18.04 10.47 -29.21
CA TRP A 27 18.92 10.49 -28.05
C TRP A 27 18.88 11.83 -27.30
N ASN A 28 18.88 12.94 -28.02
CA ASN A 28 18.83 14.27 -27.43
C ASN A 28 17.40 14.69 -26.99
N GLY A 29 16.39 13.85 -27.21
CA GLY A 29 15.02 14.08 -26.77
C GLY A 29 14.18 14.97 -27.67
N TYR A 30 14.71 15.39 -28.83
CA TYR A 30 13.95 16.17 -29.83
C TYR A 30 12.82 15.34 -30.48
N LEU A 31 13.02 14.04 -30.60
CA LEU A 31 12.01 13.07 -31.03
C LEU A 31 11.67 12.12 -29.89
N LEU A 32 10.41 11.64 -29.86
CA LEU A 32 9.88 10.66 -28.91
C LEU A 32 9.97 11.05 -27.42
N GLN A 33 10.34 12.29 -27.11
CA GLN A 33 10.42 12.83 -25.74
C GLN A 33 11.21 11.92 -24.78
N VAL A 34 12.36 11.43 -25.23
CA VAL A 34 13.27 10.62 -24.42
C VAL A 34 13.85 11.51 -23.30
N PRO A 35 13.75 11.11 -22.02
CA PRO A 35 14.25 11.92 -20.91
C PRO A 35 15.73 12.26 -21.05
N THR A 36 16.13 13.48 -20.63
CA THR A 36 17.54 13.87 -20.52
C THR A 36 18.23 13.08 -19.40
N LEU A 37 19.56 13.02 -19.43
CA LEU A 37 20.35 12.36 -18.38
C LEU A 37 20.08 13.00 -17.00
N GLU A 38 20.02 14.32 -16.93
CA GLU A 38 19.70 15.08 -15.72
C GLU A 38 18.31 14.71 -15.16
N LYS A 39 17.29 14.60 -16.03
CA LYS A 39 15.95 14.20 -15.63
C LYS A 39 15.90 12.75 -15.12
N ILE A 40 16.75 11.88 -15.64
CA ILE A 40 16.88 10.50 -15.14
C ILE A 40 17.54 10.50 -13.75
N GLN A 41 18.59 11.30 -13.53
CA GLN A 41 19.31 11.41 -12.26
C GLN A 41 18.48 12.11 -11.17
N SER A 42 17.74 13.15 -11.51
CA SER A 42 16.93 13.92 -10.54
C SER A 42 15.67 13.22 -10.08
N PHE A 43 15.33 12.09 -10.67
CA PHE A 43 14.09 11.38 -10.33
C PHE A 43 14.19 10.71 -8.96
N LYS A 44 13.33 11.14 -8.03
CA LYS A 44 13.16 10.50 -6.72
C LYS A 44 11.91 9.61 -6.74
N LEU A 45 12.01 8.46 -6.09
CA LEU A 45 10.84 7.60 -5.85
C LEU A 45 10.03 8.17 -4.70
N SER A 46 8.71 8.24 -4.87
CA SER A 46 7.81 8.55 -3.76
C SER A 46 7.92 7.47 -2.69
N GLN A 47 8.12 7.87 -1.44
CA GLN A 47 8.20 6.97 -0.30
C GLN A 47 7.09 7.29 0.69
N ALA A 48 6.56 6.27 1.33
CA ALA A 48 5.62 6.43 2.41
C ALA A 48 6.30 7.08 3.62
N SER A 49 5.68 8.10 4.21
CA SER A 49 6.09 8.60 5.51
C SER A 49 5.60 7.68 6.61
N GLU A 50 6.42 7.48 7.62
CA GLU A 50 6.18 6.56 8.73
C GLU A 50 5.89 7.34 10.00
N ILE A 51 4.82 6.96 10.72
CA ILE A 51 4.39 7.58 11.97
C ILE A 51 4.74 6.64 13.11
N TYR A 52 5.53 7.11 14.04
CA TYR A 52 6.05 6.34 15.17
C TYR A 52 5.49 6.84 16.50
N SER A 53 5.37 5.92 17.45
CA SER A 53 5.16 6.20 18.88
C SER A 53 6.41 6.80 19.52
N SER A 54 6.30 7.28 20.75
CA SER A 54 7.43 7.78 21.56
C SER A 54 8.47 6.69 21.86
N ASP A 55 8.04 5.44 21.93
CA ASP A 55 8.88 4.25 22.12
C ASP A 55 9.31 3.61 20.78
N SER A 56 9.26 4.37 19.68
CA SER A 56 9.75 3.99 18.32
C SER A 56 9.03 2.80 17.68
N VAL A 57 7.81 2.49 18.07
CA VAL A 57 6.96 1.50 17.41
C VAL A 57 6.21 2.15 16.25
N LEU A 58 6.17 1.50 15.08
CA LEU A 58 5.44 2.00 13.92
C LEU A 58 3.92 1.96 14.18
N LEU A 59 3.28 3.11 14.23
CA LEU A 59 1.84 3.25 14.40
C LEU A 59 1.09 3.16 13.07
N GLY A 60 1.65 3.74 12.01
CA GLY A 60 1.05 3.77 10.68
C GLY A 60 1.85 4.55 9.66
N LYS A 61 1.26 4.75 8.47
CA LYS A 61 1.95 5.38 7.33
C LYS A 61 1.04 6.40 6.62
N MET A 62 1.70 7.35 5.93
CA MET A 62 1.06 8.29 4.99
C MET A 62 1.67 8.09 3.60
N TYR A 63 0.85 7.76 2.59
CA TYR A 63 1.35 7.47 1.24
C TYR A 63 0.26 7.59 0.17
N PHE A 64 0.67 7.87 -1.06
CA PHE A 64 -0.11 7.55 -2.26
C PHE A 64 0.23 6.14 -2.76
N GLU A 65 1.53 5.81 -2.77
CA GLU A 65 2.06 4.49 -3.07
C GLU A 65 2.75 3.95 -1.81
N ASN A 66 2.27 2.82 -1.28
CA ASN A 66 2.90 2.22 -0.12
C ASN A 66 4.25 1.63 -0.53
N ARG A 67 5.30 2.44 -0.35
CA ARG A 67 6.68 2.10 -0.72
C ARG A 67 7.64 2.45 0.39
N ARG A 68 8.54 1.51 0.66
CA ARG A 68 9.77 1.75 1.42
C ARG A 68 10.94 1.28 0.57
N CYS A 69 11.82 2.20 0.23
CA CYS A 69 13.03 1.90 -0.51
C CYS A 69 14.09 1.29 0.41
N ILE A 70 14.80 0.28 -0.10
CA ILE A 70 15.93 -0.38 0.56
C ILE A 70 17.13 -0.40 -0.37
N SER A 71 18.33 -0.46 0.19
CA SER A 71 19.56 -0.56 -0.58
C SER A 71 19.77 -1.98 -1.12
N ILE A 72 20.62 -2.11 -2.15
CA ILE A 72 20.98 -3.42 -2.71
C ILE A 72 21.60 -4.36 -1.66
N LYS A 73 22.24 -3.81 -0.63
CA LYS A 73 22.83 -4.57 0.47
C LYS A 73 21.79 -5.27 1.35
N GLU A 74 20.58 -4.77 1.38
CA GLU A 74 19.44 -5.34 2.12
C GLU A 74 18.65 -6.35 1.26
N ILE A 75 18.97 -6.45 -0.04
CA ILE A 75 18.32 -7.38 -0.98
C ILE A 75 19.15 -8.66 -1.06
N PRO A 76 18.59 -9.83 -0.70
CA PRO A 76 19.32 -11.10 -0.81
C PRO A 76 19.74 -11.41 -2.24
N GLU A 77 20.95 -11.91 -2.43
CA GLU A 77 21.47 -12.33 -3.73
C GLU A 77 20.56 -13.38 -4.39
N LYS A 78 20.00 -14.32 -3.62
CA LYS A 78 19.04 -15.31 -4.13
C LYS A 78 17.80 -14.67 -4.75
N LEU A 79 17.34 -13.53 -4.22
CA LEU A 79 16.22 -12.78 -4.78
C LEU A 79 16.59 -12.09 -6.10
N THR A 80 17.79 -11.52 -6.17
CA THR A 80 18.35 -10.96 -7.41
C THR A 80 18.48 -12.02 -8.49
N ASN A 81 19.02 -13.19 -8.13
CA ASN A 81 19.16 -14.32 -9.05
C ASN A 81 17.79 -14.85 -9.51
N CYS A 82 16.80 -14.87 -8.63
CA CYS A 82 15.42 -15.21 -8.96
C CYS A 82 14.82 -14.25 -10.00
N LEU A 83 15.02 -12.93 -9.82
CA LEU A 83 14.60 -11.90 -10.76
C LEU A 83 15.28 -12.07 -12.12
N VAL A 84 16.61 -12.15 -12.13
CA VAL A 84 17.43 -12.27 -13.37
C VAL A 84 17.06 -13.55 -14.13
N ALA A 85 17.00 -14.67 -13.45
CA ALA A 85 16.62 -15.96 -14.07
C ALA A 85 15.23 -15.95 -14.70
N THR A 86 14.33 -15.10 -14.20
CA THR A 86 12.94 -15.07 -14.65
C THR A 86 12.68 -14.04 -15.74
N GLU A 87 13.17 -12.83 -15.55
CA GLU A 87 12.80 -11.67 -16.36
C GLU A 87 13.85 -11.37 -17.44
N ASP A 88 15.14 -11.62 -17.16
CA ASP A 88 16.23 -11.21 -18.04
C ASP A 88 17.51 -12.03 -17.79
N SER A 89 17.55 -13.26 -18.27
CA SER A 89 18.64 -14.20 -17.99
C SER A 89 20.04 -13.74 -18.45
N ARG A 90 20.11 -12.75 -19.33
CA ARG A 90 21.35 -12.16 -19.82
C ARG A 90 21.53 -10.71 -19.37
N PHE A 91 20.88 -10.33 -18.28
CA PHE A 91 20.91 -8.96 -17.75
C PHE A 91 22.32 -8.37 -17.65
N PHE A 92 23.27 -9.15 -17.22
CA PHE A 92 24.67 -8.73 -17.05
C PHE A 92 25.49 -8.65 -18.35
N GLU A 93 24.93 -9.13 -19.49
CA GLU A 93 25.64 -9.21 -20.78
C GLU A 93 25.29 -8.09 -21.76
N HIS A 94 24.23 -7.31 -21.50
CA HIS A 94 23.78 -6.26 -22.42
C HIS A 94 23.68 -4.89 -21.72
N ASN A 95 23.58 -3.82 -22.53
CA ASN A 95 23.46 -2.44 -22.05
C ASN A 95 22.02 -1.88 -22.26
N GLY A 96 21.04 -2.46 -21.58
CA GLY A 96 19.65 -1.99 -21.57
C GLY A 96 18.75 -2.60 -22.66
N VAL A 97 19.33 -3.04 -23.78
CA VAL A 97 18.61 -3.72 -24.88
C VAL A 97 19.32 -5.04 -25.20
N ASP A 98 18.60 -6.15 -25.08
CA ASP A 98 19.11 -7.48 -25.43
C ASP A 98 18.81 -7.79 -26.91
N LEU A 99 19.73 -7.43 -27.79
CA LEU A 99 19.59 -7.67 -29.23
C LEU A 99 19.48 -9.18 -29.59
N LYS A 100 20.25 -10.04 -28.91
CA LYS A 100 20.15 -11.51 -29.12
C LYS A 100 18.79 -12.05 -28.73
N GLY A 101 18.20 -11.51 -27.59
CA GLY A 101 16.86 -11.82 -27.15
C GLY A 101 15.78 -11.35 -28.12
N LEU A 102 15.91 -10.14 -28.65
CA LEU A 102 14.99 -9.59 -29.64
C LEU A 102 14.97 -10.42 -30.93
N ILE A 103 16.14 -10.79 -31.43
CA ILE A 103 16.26 -11.66 -32.62
C ILE A 103 15.60 -13.04 -32.36
N ARG A 104 15.90 -13.67 -31.21
CA ARG A 104 15.30 -14.95 -30.82
C ARG A 104 13.76 -14.85 -30.74
N VAL A 105 13.22 -13.82 -30.13
CA VAL A 105 11.76 -13.60 -30.04
C VAL A 105 11.17 -13.32 -31.41
N GLY A 106 11.81 -12.48 -32.23
CA GLY A 106 11.38 -12.18 -33.59
C GLY A 106 11.31 -13.46 -34.47
N VAL A 107 12.34 -14.27 -34.44
CA VAL A 107 12.40 -15.54 -35.19
C VAL A 107 11.31 -16.51 -34.71
N LYS A 108 11.15 -16.71 -33.40
CA LYS A 108 10.14 -17.63 -32.87
C LYS A 108 8.71 -17.14 -33.16
N THR A 109 8.44 -15.85 -33.04
CA THR A 109 7.10 -15.29 -33.27
C THR A 109 6.75 -15.31 -34.78
N LEU A 110 7.72 -14.98 -35.67
CA LEU A 110 7.48 -14.90 -37.11
C LEU A 110 7.47 -16.27 -37.78
N LEU A 111 8.36 -17.22 -37.35
CA LEU A 111 8.52 -18.50 -38.00
C LEU A 111 7.72 -19.63 -37.35
N LEU A 112 7.51 -19.58 -36.01
CA LEU A 112 6.88 -20.69 -35.28
C LEU A 112 5.48 -20.34 -34.73
N ALA A 113 4.99 -19.12 -34.97
CA ALA A 113 3.71 -18.60 -34.42
C ALA A 113 3.54 -18.86 -32.91
N GLU A 114 4.65 -19.09 -32.20
CA GLU A 114 4.66 -19.28 -30.76
C GLU A 114 4.70 -17.91 -30.03
N ASN A 115 3.82 -17.69 -29.08
CA ASN A 115 3.92 -16.58 -28.15
C ASN A 115 5.15 -16.79 -27.23
N SER A 116 6.35 -16.56 -27.75
CA SER A 116 7.59 -16.63 -27.00
C SER A 116 7.67 -15.40 -26.11
N GLY A 117 7.37 -15.61 -24.81
CA GLY A 117 7.27 -14.55 -23.82
C GLY A 117 8.52 -13.67 -23.72
N GLY A 118 8.28 -12.40 -23.38
CA GLY A 118 9.19 -11.48 -22.73
C GLY A 118 10.52 -11.14 -23.43
N GLY A 119 10.50 -10.31 -24.50
CA GLY A 119 11.73 -9.72 -25.04
C GLY A 119 12.11 -8.36 -24.41
N SER A 120 11.52 -7.97 -23.30
CA SER A 120 11.86 -6.72 -22.62
C SER A 120 12.81 -6.99 -21.46
N THR A 121 13.90 -6.22 -21.36
CA THR A 121 14.89 -6.32 -20.29
C THR A 121 14.39 -5.73 -18.98
N ILE A 122 15.03 -6.06 -17.86
CA ILE A 122 14.77 -5.45 -16.54
C ILE A 122 14.87 -3.93 -16.63
N THR A 123 15.87 -3.39 -17.33
CA THR A 123 16.06 -1.94 -17.50
C THR A 123 14.91 -1.32 -18.29
N GLN A 124 14.40 -1.95 -19.33
CA GLN A 124 13.23 -1.48 -20.08
C GLN A 124 11.95 -1.51 -19.22
N GLN A 125 11.77 -2.55 -18.38
CA GLN A 125 10.66 -2.63 -17.45
C GLN A 125 10.75 -1.52 -16.39
N LEU A 126 11.93 -1.24 -15.86
CA LEU A 126 12.17 -0.11 -14.94
C LEU A 126 11.76 1.21 -15.59
N VAL A 127 12.24 1.47 -16.83
CA VAL A 127 11.88 2.66 -17.60
C VAL A 127 10.38 2.78 -17.80
N LYS A 128 9.70 1.70 -18.19
CA LYS A 128 8.24 1.67 -18.38
C LYS A 128 7.49 2.01 -17.09
N ASN A 129 7.95 1.54 -15.94
CA ASN A 129 7.32 1.84 -14.64
C ASN A 129 7.57 3.27 -14.20
N ARG A 130 8.74 3.85 -14.49
CA ARG A 130 9.09 5.24 -14.14
C ARG A 130 8.50 6.28 -15.08
N TYR A 131 8.33 5.93 -16.35
CA TYR A 131 7.79 6.80 -17.42
C TYR A 131 6.61 6.10 -18.11
N PRO A 132 5.42 6.07 -17.46
CA PRO A 132 4.27 5.34 -17.97
C PRO A 132 3.85 5.80 -19.36
N ARG A 133 3.40 4.87 -20.20
CA ARG A 133 2.90 5.15 -21.56
C ARG A 133 1.66 6.05 -21.56
N SER A 134 0.85 5.99 -20.50
CA SER A 134 -0.34 6.84 -20.33
C SER A 134 -0.05 8.34 -20.28
N SER A 135 1.20 8.73 -19.98
CA SER A 135 1.63 10.13 -20.01
C SER A 135 1.73 10.70 -21.43
N PHE A 136 1.58 9.86 -22.46
CA PHE A 136 1.74 10.23 -23.88
C PHE A 136 0.50 9.81 -24.65
N LYS A 137 -0.36 10.77 -24.97
CA LYS A 137 -1.57 10.54 -25.77
C LYS A 137 -1.20 10.24 -27.23
N ASN A 138 -1.92 9.31 -27.85
CA ASN A 138 -1.93 9.03 -29.30
C ASN A 138 -0.62 8.55 -29.94
N THR A 139 0.26 7.88 -29.21
CA THR A 139 1.46 7.28 -29.81
C THR A 139 1.31 5.78 -30.05
N ASN A 140 1.82 5.31 -31.20
CA ASN A 140 1.85 3.89 -31.54
C ASN A 140 2.76 3.12 -30.56
N LEU A 141 2.43 1.85 -30.31
CA LEU A 141 3.22 0.93 -29.47
C LEU A 141 4.70 0.87 -29.87
N LEU A 142 4.99 0.96 -31.16
CA LEU A 142 6.37 0.96 -31.67
C LEU A 142 7.16 2.17 -31.15
N PHE A 143 6.59 3.38 -31.19
CA PHE A 143 7.24 4.59 -30.68
C PHE A 143 7.52 4.52 -29.19
N HIS A 144 6.59 3.94 -28.40
CA HIS A 144 6.84 3.69 -26.99
C HIS A 144 8.01 2.73 -26.78
N LYS A 145 8.11 1.66 -27.61
CA LYS A 145 9.21 0.71 -27.51
C LYS A 145 10.56 1.33 -27.86
N VAL A 146 10.63 2.10 -28.95
CA VAL A 146 11.87 2.81 -29.32
C VAL A 146 12.28 3.78 -28.21
N ARG A 147 11.34 4.53 -27.65
CA ARG A 147 11.60 5.41 -26.51
C ARG A 147 12.12 4.64 -25.29
N GLU A 148 11.49 3.51 -24.94
CA GLU A 148 11.94 2.63 -23.86
C GLU A 148 13.38 2.16 -24.07
N TRP A 149 13.75 1.77 -25.31
CA TRP A 149 15.11 1.32 -25.64
C TRP A 149 16.16 2.45 -25.43
N PHE A 150 15.93 3.63 -26.01
CA PHE A 150 16.84 4.75 -25.84
C PHE A 150 16.96 5.20 -24.39
N THR A 151 15.84 5.22 -23.65
CA THR A 151 15.86 5.55 -22.22
C THR A 151 16.60 4.48 -21.41
N ALA A 152 16.40 3.19 -21.72
CA ALA A 152 17.12 2.09 -21.07
C ALA A 152 18.63 2.17 -21.27
N MET A 153 19.09 2.48 -22.50
CA MET A 153 20.52 2.70 -22.77
C MET A 153 21.09 3.89 -21.97
N LYS A 154 20.31 4.96 -21.78
CA LYS A 154 20.72 6.08 -20.92
C LYS A 154 20.81 5.69 -19.44
N VAL A 155 19.86 4.89 -18.96
CA VAL A 155 19.86 4.37 -17.58
C VAL A 155 21.11 3.51 -17.33
N GLU A 156 21.43 2.58 -18.26
CA GLU A 156 22.63 1.72 -18.16
C GLU A 156 23.96 2.51 -18.25
N ARG A 157 23.94 3.69 -18.88
CA ARG A 157 25.12 4.58 -18.90
C ARG A 157 25.31 5.31 -17.57
N LEU A 158 24.23 5.56 -16.81
CA LEU A 158 24.25 6.31 -15.57
C LEU A 158 24.41 5.43 -14.33
N TYR A 159 23.91 4.19 -14.38
CA TYR A 159 23.78 3.35 -13.21
C TYR A 159 24.41 1.97 -13.45
N SER A 160 25.05 1.44 -12.43
CA SER A 160 25.55 0.07 -12.44
C SER A 160 24.39 -0.95 -12.46
N LYS A 161 24.66 -2.19 -12.85
CA LYS A 161 23.67 -3.28 -12.85
C LYS A 161 23.00 -3.48 -11.49
N ASN A 162 23.78 -3.41 -10.42
CA ASN A 162 23.27 -3.52 -9.06
C ASN A 162 22.33 -2.35 -8.71
N GLN A 163 22.65 -1.13 -9.10
CA GLN A 163 21.75 0.02 -8.90
C GLN A 163 20.47 -0.10 -9.73
N ILE A 164 20.55 -0.64 -10.93
CA ILE A 164 19.34 -0.89 -11.76
C ILE A 164 18.42 -1.92 -11.11
N ILE A 165 18.97 -3.02 -10.57
CA ILE A 165 18.20 -4.02 -9.80
C ILE A 165 17.59 -3.38 -8.55
N GLU A 166 18.35 -2.58 -7.81
CA GLU A 166 17.86 -1.85 -6.64
C GLU A 166 16.68 -0.95 -7.01
N TYR A 167 16.83 -0.12 -8.02
CA TYR A 167 15.76 0.75 -8.50
C TYR A 167 14.55 -0.03 -9.00
N TYR A 168 14.77 -1.12 -9.71
CA TYR A 168 13.70 -1.98 -10.21
C TYR A 168 12.89 -2.57 -9.06
N LEU A 169 13.54 -3.25 -8.13
CA LEU A 169 12.90 -3.89 -6.99
C LEU A 169 12.25 -2.91 -6.01
N ASN A 170 12.69 -1.65 -5.99
CA ASN A 170 12.04 -0.57 -5.24
C ASN A 170 10.88 0.10 -6.00
N THR A 171 10.80 -0.06 -7.33
CA THR A 171 9.81 0.66 -8.17
C THR A 171 8.59 -0.18 -8.49
N VAL A 172 8.75 -1.47 -8.80
CA VAL A 172 7.69 -2.31 -9.37
C VAL A 172 6.52 -2.55 -8.42
N PRO A 173 5.28 -2.55 -8.95
CA PRO A 173 4.10 -2.90 -8.16
C PRO A 173 3.99 -4.41 -7.96
N PHE A 174 3.57 -4.82 -6.77
CA PHE A 174 3.32 -6.22 -6.38
C PHE A 174 1.83 -6.50 -6.10
N GLY A 175 0.92 -5.58 -6.40
CA GLY A 175 -0.50 -5.66 -6.06
C GLY A 175 -0.79 -5.08 -4.66
N HIS A 176 -2.08 -5.00 -4.29
CA HIS A 176 -2.54 -4.51 -2.98
C HIS A 176 -1.92 -3.17 -2.55
N ASN A 177 -1.69 -2.27 -3.50
CA ASN A 177 -0.98 -1.00 -3.30
C ASN A 177 0.46 -1.16 -2.72
N CYS A 178 1.07 -2.34 -2.85
CA CYS A 178 2.44 -2.59 -2.45
C CYS A 178 3.38 -2.26 -3.60
N PHE A 179 4.23 -1.27 -3.42
CA PHE A 179 5.29 -0.88 -4.34
C PHE A 179 6.65 -1.19 -3.72
N GLY A 180 7.48 -1.87 -4.48
CA GLY A 180 8.79 -2.34 -4.04
C GLY A 180 8.76 -3.59 -3.18
N ILE A 181 9.89 -4.29 -3.22
CA ILE A 181 10.06 -5.63 -2.63
C ILE A 181 9.93 -5.64 -1.11
N TYR A 182 10.37 -4.57 -0.42
CA TYR A 182 10.26 -4.48 1.04
C TYR A 182 8.80 -4.50 1.48
N THR A 183 7.98 -3.66 0.87
CA THR A 183 6.55 -3.56 1.19
C THR A 183 5.81 -4.84 0.84
N ALA A 184 6.15 -5.45 -0.31
CA ALA A 184 5.56 -6.72 -0.73
C ALA A 184 5.91 -7.87 0.22
N SER A 185 7.17 -7.98 0.67
CA SER A 185 7.62 -8.97 1.65
C SER A 185 6.84 -8.87 2.96
N GLY A 186 6.67 -7.66 3.47
CA GLY A 186 5.86 -7.39 4.66
C GLY A 186 4.40 -7.77 4.47
N TYR A 187 3.80 -7.35 3.35
CA TYR A 187 2.38 -7.61 3.08
C TYR A 187 2.05 -9.10 2.94
N TYR A 188 2.79 -9.81 2.10
CA TYR A 188 2.46 -11.20 1.80
C TYR A 188 2.95 -12.20 2.85
N PHE A 189 4.06 -11.91 3.55
CA PHE A 189 4.74 -12.89 4.40
C PHE A 189 5.05 -12.38 5.81
N ASN A 190 4.75 -11.12 6.13
CA ASN A 190 5.14 -10.46 7.40
C ASN A 190 6.64 -10.61 7.70
N LYS A 191 7.48 -10.50 6.65
CA LYS A 191 8.94 -10.69 6.69
C LYS A 191 9.63 -9.51 6.02
N THR A 192 10.88 -9.26 6.40
CA THR A 192 11.79 -8.43 5.61
C THR A 192 12.31 -9.24 4.40
N PRO A 193 12.81 -8.60 3.33
CA PRO A 193 13.38 -9.31 2.18
C PRO A 193 14.49 -10.30 2.56
N ALA A 194 15.31 -9.98 3.57
CA ALA A 194 16.39 -10.86 4.06
C ALA A 194 15.88 -12.14 4.75
N GLN A 195 14.64 -12.13 5.26
CA GLN A 195 14.03 -13.26 5.94
C GLN A 195 13.21 -14.17 5.01
N LEU A 196 13.06 -13.78 3.75
CA LEU A 196 12.29 -14.56 2.78
C LEU A 196 13.00 -15.89 2.45
N GLU A 197 12.22 -16.94 2.39
CA GLU A 197 12.66 -18.22 1.85
C GLU A 197 12.56 -18.22 0.32
N ILE A 198 13.30 -19.12 -0.35
CA ILE A 198 13.41 -19.13 -1.82
C ILE A 198 12.06 -19.29 -2.54
N GLN A 199 11.12 -20.07 -2.00
CA GLN A 199 9.78 -20.22 -2.56
C GLN A 199 8.93 -18.96 -2.37
N GLU A 200 9.17 -18.17 -1.32
CA GLU A 200 8.52 -16.88 -1.10
C GLU A 200 9.06 -15.83 -2.07
N MET A 201 10.40 -15.79 -2.24
CA MET A 201 11.06 -14.95 -3.25
C MET A 201 10.51 -15.23 -4.65
N ALA A 202 10.44 -16.51 -5.05
CA ALA A 202 9.90 -16.92 -6.35
C ALA A 202 8.42 -16.56 -6.51
N THR A 203 7.64 -16.56 -5.43
CA THR A 203 6.24 -16.13 -5.46
C THR A 203 6.13 -14.63 -5.73
N LEU A 204 6.91 -13.80 -5.04
CA LEU A 204 6.93 -12.35 -5.26
C LEU A 204 7.39 -12.01 -6.69
N ILE A 205 8.47 -12.61 -7.17
CA ILE A 205 8.92 -12.41 -8.55
C ILE A 205 7.85 -12.88 -9.55
N GLY A 206 7.09 -13.92 -9.21
CA GLY A 206 5.97 -14.39 -10.02
C GLY A 206 4.86 -13.36 -10.26
N LEU A 207 4.63 -12.48 -9.27
CA LEU A 207 3.65 -11.38 -9.36
C LEU A 207 3.99 -10.35 -10.44
N LEU A 208 5.28 -10.16 -10.77
CA LEU A 208 5.72 -9.17 -11.75
C LEU A 208 5.15 -9.40 -13.14
N LYS A 209 4.82 -10.63 -13.49
CA LYS A 209 4.18 -10.97 -14.78
C LYS A 209 2.71 -10.50 -14.83
N GLY A 210 2.04 -10.39 -13.66
CA GLY A 210 0.65 -9.96 -13.57
C GLY A 210 0.14 -10.05 -12.14
N THR A 211 0.12 -8.93 -11.44
CA THR A 211 -0.21 -8.84 -10.01
C THR A 211 -1.61 -9.36 -9.66
N SER A 212 -2.59 -9.22 -10.56
CA SER A 212 -3.93 -9.77 -10.34
C SER A 212 -4.03 -11.25 -10.72
N GLN A 213 -3.30 -11.68 -11.75
CA GLN A 213 -3.39 -13.05 -12.29
C GLN A 213 -2.67 -14.06 -11.40
N TYR A 214 -1.53 -13.66 -10.82
CA TYR A 214 -0.67 -14.53 -10.01
C TYR A 214 -0.71 -14.17 -8.53
N ASP A 215 -1.73 -13.41 -8.10
CA ASP A 215 -1.99 -13.10 -6.71
C ASP A 215 -2.16 -14.39 -5.88
N PRO A 216 -1.32 -14.64 -4.87
CA PRO A 216 -1.37 -15.87 -4.10
C PRO A 216 -2.62 -15.99 -3.22
N GLU A 217 -3.28 -14.89 -2.88
CA GLU A 217 -4.53 -14.87 -2.13
C GLU A 217 -5.72 -15.20 -3.02
N ARG A 218 -5.81 -14.53 -4.17
CA ARG A 218 -6.96 -14.67 -5.10
C ARG A 218 -6.85 -15.90 -6.00
N ASN A 219 -5.62 -16.24 -6.42
CA ASN A 219 -5.33 -17.29 -7.39
C ASN A 219 -4.21 -18.23 -6.92
N PRO A 220 -4.35 -18.93 -5.76
CA PRO A 220 -3.26 -19.71 -5.16
C PRO A 220 -2.69 -20.79 -6.08
N LYS A 221 -3.52 -21.46 -6.87
CA LYS A 221 -3.06 -22.48 -7.84
C LYS A 221 -2.19 -21.87 -8.96
N LYS A 222 -2.62 -20.75 -9.55
CA LYS A 222 -1.84 -20.08 -10.61
C LYS A 222 -0.54 -19.50 -10.06
N SER A 223 -0.58 -18.93 -8.87
CA SER A 223 0.60 -18.42 -8.17
C SER A 223 1.61 -19.53 -7.89
N THR A 224 1.16 -20.67 -7.33
CA THR A 224 2.01 -21.84 -7.08
C THR A 224 2.64 -22.39 -8.37
N ASN A 225 1.88 -22.51 -9.44
CA ASN A 225 2.41 -22.97 -10.72
C ASN A 225 3.47 -22.02 -11.29
N ARG A 226 3.24 -20.71 -11.18
CA ARG A 226 4.20 -19.68 -11.61
C ARG A 226 5.46 -19.71 -10.74
N ARG A 227 5.33 -19.81 -9.42
CA ARG A 227 6.42 -20.00 -8.48
C ARG A 227 7.29 -21.20 -8.87
N ASN A 228 6.66 -22.34 -9.10
CA ASN A 228 7.37 -23.58 -9.43
C ASN A 228 8.10 -23.48 -10.78
N LEU A 229 7.54 -22.77 -11.76
CA LEU A 229 8.22 -22.48 -13.03
C LEU A 229 9.49 -21.64 -12.79
N ILE A 230 9.39 -20.59 -11.96
CA ILE A 230 10.52 -19.72 -11.61
C ILE A 230 11.64 -20.51 -10.92
N LEU A 231 11.29 -21.37 -9.96
CA LEU A 231 12.25 -22.22 -9.29
C LEU A 231 12.97 -23.19 -10.25
N ARG A 232 12.27 -23.73 -11.27
CA ARG A 232 12.89 -24.54 -12.31
C ARG A 232 13.84 -23.73 -13.18
N ASN A 233 13.43 -22.53 -13.61
CA ASN A 233 14.30 -21.63 -14.38
C ASN A 233 15.58 -21.29 -13.61
N MET A 234 15.49 -21.04 -12.30
CA MET A 234 16.67 -20.83 -11.44
C MET A 234 17.59 -22.05 -11.42
N HIS A 235 17.03 -23.25 -11.35
CA HIS A 235 17.81 -24.48 -11.39
C HIS A 235 18.48 -24.69 -12.75
N GLU A 236 17.77 -24.50 -13.84
CA GLU A 236 18.28 -24.63 -15.21
C GLU A 236 19.44 -23.65 -15.49
N GLN A 237 19.44 -22.49 -14.83
CA GLN A 237 20.51 -21.50 -14.93
C GLN A 237 21.60 -21.64 -13.86
N GLY A 238 21.56 -22.68 -13.05
CA GLY A 238 22.59 -22.99 -12.04
C GLY A 238 22.49 -22.20 -10.73
N TYR A 239 21.47 -21.37 -10.54
CA TYR A 239 21.26 -20.60 -9.31
C TYR A 239 20.66 -21.42 -8.15
N LEU A 240 20.14 -22.61 -8.42
CA LEU A 240 19.50 -23.47 -7.41
C LEU A 240 19.89 -24.93 -7.61
N GLN A 241 20.33 -25.59 -6.53
CA GLN A 241 20.67 -27.02 -6.58
C GLN A 241 19.40 -27.88 -6.66
N LYS A 242 19.51 -29.10 -7.23
CA LYS A 242 18.40 -30.05 -7.40
C LYS A 242 17.70 -30.40 -6.07
N GLY A 243 18.45 -30.51 -4.97
CA GLY A 243 17.91 -30.76 -3.63
C GLY A 243 17.06 -29.60 -3.11
N GLU A 244 17.57 -28.37 -3.25
CA GLU A 244 16.86 -27.14 -2.86
C GLU A 244 15.58 -26.95 -3.69
N LEU A 245 15.66 -27.20 -5.02
CA LEU A 245 14.50 -27.15 -5.90
C LEU A 245 13.39 -28.09 -5.43
N LYS A 246 13.73 -29.38 -5.17
CA LYS A 246 12.75 -30.36 -4.69
C LYS A 246 12.10 -29.95 -3.36
N LYS A 247 12.88 -29.42 -2.43
CA LYS A 247 12.40 -28.90 -1.15
C LYS A 247 11.46 -27.71 -1.36
N ALA A 248 11.88 -26.70 -2.09
CA ALA A 248 11.12 -25.47 -2.34
C ALA A 248 9.77 -25.72 -3.04
N ILE A 249 9.72 -26.64 -4.03
CA ILE A 249 8.47 -27.01 -4.71
C ILE A 249 7.48 -27.69 -3.76
N LYS A 250 7.96 -28.56 -2.85
CA LYS A 250 7.12 -29.28 -1.89
C LYS A 250 6.64 -28.39 -0.73
N THR A 251 7.35 -27.31 -0.42
CA THR A 251 7.00 -26.41 0.66
C THR A 251 5.69 -25.69 0.37
N LYS A 252 4.72 -25.83 1.28
CA LYS A 252 3.45 -25.09 1.22
C LYS A 252 3.69 -23.61 1.47
N LEU A 253 3.08 -22.77 0.67
CA LEU A 253 3.13 -21.33 0.85
C LEU A 253 2.20 -20.92 1.99
N ILE A 254 2.73 -20.19 2.97
CA ILE A 254 1.97 -19.62 4.09
C ILE A 254 2.02 -18.10 3.93
N LEU A 255 0.85 -17.49 3.79
CA LEU A 255 0.72 -16.03 3.69
C LEU A 255 0.46 -15.44 5.09
N ALA A 256 0.85 -14.20 5.27
CA ALA A 256 0.51 -13.43 6.46
C ALA A 256 -1.01 -13.31 6.62
N SER A 257 -1.51 -13.42 7.83
CA SER A 257 -2.94 -13.26 8.13
C SER A 257 -3.40 -11.81 7.98
N ALA A 258 -4.70 -11.58 7.85
CA ALA A 258 -5.25 -10.21 7.82
C ALA A 258 -4.92 -9.45 9.12
N GLU A 259 -4.98 -10.13 10.27
CA GLU A 259 -4.66 -9.56 11.58
C GLU A 259 -3.19 -9.14 11.68
N GLU A 260 -2.26 -9.91 11.11
CA GLU A 260 -0.83 -9.54 11.05
C GLU A 260 -0.55 -8.33 10.15
N ARG A 261 -1.41 -8.06 9.17
CA ARG A 261 -1.29 -6.93 8.24
C ARG A 261 -1.94 -5.66 8.74
N GLU A 262 -3.03 -5.79 9.51
CA GLU A 262 -3.84 -4.67 10.00
C GLU A 262 -3.30 -4.00 11.26
N LEU A 263 -2.08 -4.29 11.68
CA LEU A 263 -1.45 -3.67 12.86
C LEU A 263 -1.23 -2.16 12.68
N SER A 264 -2.33 -1.44 12.50
CA SER A 264 -2.38 -0.01 12.75
C SER A 264 -2.70 0.20 14.23
N ILE A 265 -1.67 0.43 15.01
CA ILE A 265 -1.82 0.82 16.42
C ILE A 265 -2.44 2.23 16.45
N ALA A 266 -3.45 2.44 17.31
CA ALA A 266 -4.14 3.73 17.46
C ALA A 266 -4.76 4.30 16.15
N PRO A 267 -5.64 3.57 15.44
CA PRO A 267 -6.15 3.98 14.12
C PRO A 267 -6.95 5.30 14.16
N PHE A 268 -7.68 5.59 15.23
CA PHE A 268 -8.37 6.87 15.45
C PHE A 268 -7.39 8.03 15.56
N PHE A 269 -6.32 7.85 16.35
CA PHE A 269 -5.25 8.83 16.46
C PHE A 269 -4.56 9.09 15.12
N LEU A 270 -4.29 8.05 14.35
CA LEU A 270 -3.68 8.17 13.03
C LEU A 270 -4.52 8.97 12.05
N GLN A 271 -5.84 8.83 12.10
CA GLN A 271 -6.73 9.65 11.27
C GLN A 271 -6.61 11.14 11.64
N HIS A 272 -6.54 11.43 12.95
CA HIS A 272 -6.38 12.79 13.44
C HIS A 272 -5.00 13.37 13.13
N ILE A 273 -3.92 12.62 13.39
CA ILE A 273 -2.56 13.12 13.24
C ILE A 273 -2.19 13.41 11.78
N LYS A 274 -2.75 12.64 10.82
CA LYS A 274 -2.55 12.90 9.39
C LYS A 274 -2.97 14.31 8.99
N ILE A 275 -4.12 14.78 9.47
CA ILE A 275 -4.60 16.15 9.22
C ILE A 275 -3.68 17.17 9.90
N LYS A 276 -3.27 16.91 11.14
CA LYS A 276 -2.41 17.82 11.90
C LYS A 276 -1.03 17.95 11.26
N VAL A 277 -0.45 16.84 10.79
CA VAL A 277 0.83 16.82 10.06
C VAL A 277 0.77 17.67 8.79
N GLN A 278 -0.30 17.54 8.00
CA GLN A 278 -0.47 18.39 6.81
C GLN A 278 -0.48 19.88 7.15
N ASN A 279 -1.18 20.28 8.21
CA ASN A 279 -1.24 21.67 8.64
C ASN A 279 0.12 22.19 9.12
N ILE A 280 0.84 21.39 9.92
CA ILE A 280 2.19 21.74 10.39
C ILE A 280 3.16 21.88 9.21
N LEU A 281 3.19 20.90 8.29
CA LEU A 281 4.06 20.96 7.13
C LEU A 281 3.71 22.11 6.19
N SER A 282 2.42 22.45 6.05
CA SER A 282 2.01 23.62 5.27
C SER A 282 2.56 24.93 5.87
N SER A 283 2.60 25.04 7.19
CA SER A 283 3.19 26.20 7.87
C SER A 283 4.70 26.25 7.71
N ILE A 284 5.40 25.12 7.92
CA ILE A 284 6.85 25.00 7.73
C ILE A 284 7.26 25.30 6.29
N ASN A 285 6.57 24.71 5.32
CA ASN A 285 6.83 24.95 3.90
C ASN A 285 6.71 26.42 3.53
N LYS A 286 5.74 27.13 4.15
CA LYS A 286 5.54 28.55 3.90
C LYS A 286 6.60 29.41 4.58
N SER A 287 7.00 29.09 5.83
CA SER A 287 7.98 29.89 6.59
C SER A 287 9.40 29.68 6.14
N GLU A 288 9.76 28.44 5.72
CA GLU A 288 11.14 28.07 5.37
C GLU A 288 11.34 27.84 3.86
N TYR A 289 10.34 28.18 3.02
CA TYR A 289 10.37 27.98 1.56
C TYR A 289 10.69 26.54 1.15
N LEU A 290 10.26 25.54 1.96
CA LEU A 290 10.40 24.14 1.68
C LEU A 290 9.21 23.58 0.89
N HIS A 291 9.38 22.39 0.33
CA HIS A 291 8.34 21.69 -0.44
C HIS A 291 8.13 20.26 0.09
N LEU A 292 8.08 20.10 1.42
CA LEU A 292 7.88 18.80 2.05
C LEU A 292 6.46 18.28 1.84
N ASN A 293 6.35 17.03 1.38
CA ASN A 293 5.08 16.36 1.17
C ASN A 293 5.03 15.06 2.00
N PRO A 294 4.11 14.94 2.96
CA PRO A 294 4.04 13.77 3.85
C PRO A 294 3.64 12.48 3.14
N TYR A 295 3.15 12.55 1.89
CA TYR A 295 2.74 11.37 1.13
C TYR A 295 3.81 10.82 0.18
N THR A 296 4.90 11.57 -0.04
CA THR A 296 5.90 11.23 -1.07
C THR A 296 7.34 11.25 -0.59
N ASP A 297 7.64 11.94 0.51
CA ASP A 297 9.02 12.28 0.86
C ASP A 297 9.64 11.36 1.93
N GLY A 298 8.91 10.34 2.37
CA GLY A 298 9.43 9.34 3.30
C GLY A 298 9.80 9.90 4.66
N LEU A 299 9.03 10.85 5.17
CA LEU A 299 9.28 11.50 6.45
C LEU A 299 9.11 10.52 7.62
N LYS A 300 9.91 10.68 8.67
CA LYS A 300 9.72 9.99 9.94
C LYS A 300 9.06 10.95 10.92
N LEU A 301 7.87 10.62 11.34
CA LEU A 301 7.02 11.45 12.20
C LEU A 301 6.91 10.77 13.57
N TYR A 302 7.47 11.38 14.60
CA TYR A 302 7.40 10.89 15.97
C TYR A 302 6.26 11.57 16.71
N THR A 303 5.48 10.78 17.45
CA THR A 303 4.34 11.24 18.24
C THR A 303 4.61 11.01 19.73
N THR A 304 3.71 11.50 20.57
CA THR A 304 3.79 11.30 22.02
C THR A 304 3.10 10.02 22.51
N ILE A 305 2.40 9.30 21.61
CA ILE A 305 1.75 8.02 21.95
C ILE A 305 2.81 7.01 22.42
N ASP A 306 2.60 6.41 23.59
CA ASP A 306 3.36 5.23 24.05
C ASP A 306 2.59 3.98 23.62
N SER A 307 3.23 3.11 22.85
CA SER A 307 2.56 1.94 22.27
C SER A 307 2.03 0.95 23.32
N ARG A 308 2.70 0.86 24.47
CA ARG A 308 2.31 -0.01 25.60
C ARG A 308 1.07 0.54 26.30
N VAL A 309 1.08 1.85 26.59
CA VAL A 309 -0.07 2.54 27.21
C VAL A 309 -1.28 2.47 26.29
N GLN A 310 -1.07 2.69 24.99
CA GLN A 310 -2.13 2.58 23.98
C GLN A 310 -2.75 1.18 23.95
N LYS A 311 -1.93 0.13 23.92
CA LYS A 311 -2.39 -1.27 23.90
C LYS A 311 -3.17 -1.63 25.16
N HIS A 312 -2.71 -1.18 26.34
CA HIS A 312 -3.43 -1.37 27.59
C HIS A 312 -4.76 -0.63 27.60
N ALA A 313 -4.79 0.61 27.12
CA ALA A 313 -6.00 1.42 27.03
C ALA A 313 -7.05 0.78 26.09
N GLU A 314 -6.64 0.31 24.90
CA GLU A 314 -7.52 -0.40 23.96
C GLU A 314 -8.11 -1.67 24.58
N SER A 315 -7.26 -2.48 25.23
CA SER A 315 -7.69 -3.71 25.87
C SER A 315 -8.64 -3.45 27.04
N ALA A 316 -8.33 -2.49 27.89
CA ALA A 316 -9.17 -2.11 29.04
C ALA A 316 -10.53 -1.59 28.58
N LEU A 317 -10.56 -0.68 27.58
CA LEU A 317 -11.81 -0.15 27.04
C LEU A 317 -12.66 -1.27 26.43
N LYS A 318 -12.06 -2.12 25.60
CA LYS A 318 -12.75 -3.24 24.93
C LYS A 318 -13.37 -4.22 25.95
N ASN A 319 -12.60 -4.62 26.94
CA ASN A 319 -13.04 -5.58 27.96
C ASN A 319 -14.16 -5.00 28.83
N HIS A 320 -13.99 -3.73 29.26
CA HIS A 320 -15.00 -3.06 30.09
C HIS A 320 -16.32 -2.85 29.31
N LEU A 321 -16.26 -2.45 28.04
CA LEU A 321 -17.44 -2.31 27.20
C LEU A 321 -18.18 -3.63 26.96
N ILE A 322 -17.49 -4.77 26.98
CA ILE A 322 -18.15 -6.09 26.90
C ILE A 322 -19.01 -6.34 28.16
N ILE A 323 -18.48 -6.00 29.33
CA ILE A 323 -19.19 -6.18 30.61
C ILE A 323 -20.39 -5.22 30.66
N LEU A 324 -20.16 -3.94 30.39
CA LEU A 324 -21.23 -2.93 30.40
C LEU A 324 -22.32 -3.22 29.36
N GLN A 325 -21.95 -3.73 28.18
CA GLN A 325 -22.92 -4.09 27.15
C GLN A 325 -23.85 -5.20 27.63
N LYS A 326 -23.32 -6.22 28.32
CA LYS A 326 -24.15 -7.31 28.91
C LYS A 326 -25.12 -6.77 29.94
N GLN A 327 -24.69 -5.86 30.79
CA GLN A 327 -25.57 -5.23 31.80
C GLN A 327 -26.63 -4.37 31.10
N PHE A 328 -26.24 -3.56 30.13
CA PHE A 328 -27.15 -2.73 29.37
C PHE A 328 -28.19 -3.56 28.61
N ASP A 329 -27.79 -4.66 27.96
CA ASP A 329 -28.68 -5.53 27.20
C ASP A 329 -29.68 -6.25 28.13
N ALA A 330 -29.28 -6.57 29.36
CA ALA A 330 -30.18 -7.15 30.36
C ALA A 330 -31.27 -6.17 30.80
N GLU A 331 -30.93 -4.88 30.94
CA GLU A 331 -31.87 -3.82 31.28
C GLU A 331 -32.71 -3.37 30.08
N TRP A 332 -32.07 -3.28 28.88
CA TRP A 332 -32.71 -2.83 27.65
C TRP A 332 -33.22 -4.01 26.83
N ASN A 333 -34.19 -4.75 27.42
CA ASN A 333 -34.82 -5.93 26.84
C ASN A 333 -35.98 -5.59 25.87
N GLU A 334 -36.65 -6.60 25.31
CA GLU A 334 -37.74 -6.42 24.36
C GLU A 334 -38.91 -5.62 24.96
N ARG A 335 -39.26 -5.81 26.22
CA ARG A 335 -40.29 -5.03 26.92
C ARG A 335 -39.99 -3.54 26.93
N ARG A 336 -38.71 -3.16 27.07
CA ARG A 336 -38.30 -1.77 27.04
C ARG A 336 -38.36 -1.19 25.62
N TRP A 337 -38.06 -1.96 24.61
CA TRP A 337 -38.28 -1.57 23.22
C TRP A 337 -39.73 -1.35 22.90
N ASP A 338 -40.63 -2.23 23.35
CA ASP A 338 -42.08 -2.12 23.13
C ASP A 338 -42.64 -0.86 23.81
N ASN A 339 -42.23 -0.58 25.05
CA ASN A 339 -42.60 0.65 25.75
C ASN A 339 -42.05 1.94 25.10
N ASN A 340 -40.99 1.86 24.30
CA ASN A 340 -40.37 2.99 23.62
C ASN A 340 -40.43 2.88 22.07
N LYS A 341 -41.51 2.32 21.54
CA LYS A 341 -41.69 2.09 20.11
C LYS A 341 -41.53 3.37 19.27
N SER A 342 -42.03 4.50 19.72
CA SER A 342 -41.87 5.81 19.04
C SER A 342 -40.40 6.22 18.91
N THR A 343 -39.64 6.03 19.99
CA THR A 343 -38.18 6.31 19.99
C THR A 343 -37.45 5.38 19.04
N LEU A 344 -37.80 4.08 19.00
CA LEU A 344 -37.22 3.11 18.06
C LEU A 344 -37.47 3.55 16.61
N LEU A 345 -38.68 3.90 16.27
CA LEU A 345 -39.05 4.38 14.94
C LEU A 345 -38.26 5.64 14.54
N GLN A 346 -38.16 6.60 15.46
CA GLN A 346 -37.39 7.83 15.24
C GLN A 346 -35.90 7.54 14.99
N LEU A 347 -35.29 6.68 15.80
CA LEU A 347 -33.87 6.31 15.66
C LEU A 347 -33.60 5.56 14.36
N ILE A 348 -34.48 4.62 13.95
CA ILE A 348 -34.36 3.90 12.68
C ILE A 348 -34.46 4.88 11.49
N ARG A 349 -35.37 5.86 11.55
CA ARG A 349 -35.49 6.93 10.53
C ARG A 349 -34.25 7.78 10.42
N LEU A 350 -33.71 8.23 11.56
CA LEU A 350 -32.48 9.06 11.60
C LEU A 350 -31.27 8.34 11.01
N LYS A 351 -31.07 7.08 11.34
CA LYS A 351 -29.92 6.30 10.86
C LYS A 351 -30.06 5.76 9.43
N ARG A 352 -31.25 5.76 8.85
CA ARG A 352 -31.52 5.36 7.45
C ARG A 352 -30.91 4.00 7.09
N TYR A 353 -31.05 3.00 7.94
CA TYR A 353 -30.59 1.64 7.65
C TYR A 353 -31.14 1.09 6.33
N LYS A 354 -30.38 0.18 5.68
CA LYS A 354 -30.88 -0.51 4.49
C LYS A 354 -32.18 -1.26 4.83
N GLY A 355 -33.26 -1.01 4.08
CA GLY A 355 -34.57 -1.60 4.33
C GLY A 355 -35.38 -0.91 5.43
N HIS A 356 -34.94 0.22 6.01
CA HIS A 356 -35.61 0.94 7.09
C HIS A 356 -37.06 1.27 6.79
N LYS A 357 -37.41 1.68 5.58
CA LYS A 357 -38.77 2.05 5.19
C LYS A 357 -39.75 0.88 5.40
N LYS A 358 -39.37 -0.33 5.00
CA LYS A 358 -40.22 -1.54 5.15
C LYS A 358 -40.36 -1.94 6.62
N VAL A 359 -39.24 -1.86 7.40
CA VAL A 359 -39.29 -2.14 8.85
C VAL A 359 -40.19 -1.15 9.58
N ILE A 360 -40.09 0.15 9.25
CA ILE A 360 -40.92 1.21 9.83
C ILE A 360 -42.39 0.96 9.53
N SER A 361 -42.74 0.73 8.26
CA SER A 361 -44.14 0.47 7.84
C SER A 361 -44.76 -0.71 8.59
N LEU A 362 -44.00 -1.81 8.76
CA LEU A 362 -44.47 -2.99 9.49
C LEU A 362 -44.59 -2.77 11.00
N LEU A 363 -43.65 -1.98 11.60
CA LEU A 363 -43.75 -1.58 13.00
C LEU A 363 -44.96 -0.67 13.26
N GLU A 364 -45.29 0.23 12.34
CA GLU A 364 -46.41 1.16 12.44
C GLU A 364 -47.76 0.42 12.27
N SER A 365 -47.85 -0.51 11.33
CA SER A 365 -49.07 -1.28 11.06
C SER A 365 -49.32 -2.37 12.08
N GLY A 366 -48.33 -2.75 12.90
CA GLY A 366 -48.46 -3.91 13.80
C GLY A 366 -48.52 -5.27 13.08
N SER A 367 -48.12 -5.30 11.81
CA SER A 367 -48.14 -6.52 11.00
C SER A 367 -47.03 -7.49 11.38
N ALA A 368 -47.26 -8.79 11.21
CA ALA A 368 -46.25 -9.81 11.46
C ALA A 368 -45.01 -9.66 10.58
N PHE A 369 -43.84 -9.92 11.12
CA PHE A 369 -42.58 -9.88 10.41
C PHE A 369 -42.28 -11.21 9.74
N SER A 370 -41.73 -11.16 8.52
CA SER A 370 -41.05 -12.35 7.98
C SER A 370 -39.71 -12.55 8.71
N PRO A 371 -39.21 -13.81 8.81
CA PRO A 371 -37.93 -14.09 9.52
C PRO A 371 -36.76 -13.20 9.11
N LYS A 372 -36.69 -12.87 7.83
CA LYS A 372 -35.64 -11.96 7.29
C LYS A 372 -35.77 -10.51 7.82
N ILE A 373 -36.98 -10.02 7.99
CA ILE A 373 -37.24 -8.67 8.51
C ILE A 373 -37.04 -8.62 10.01
N GLU A 374 -37.37 -9.68 10.70
CA GLU A 374 -37.12 -9.83 12.13
C GLU A 374 -35.63 -9.82 12.45
N GLU A 375 -34.84 -10.55 11.67
CA GLU A 375 -33.35 -10.48 11.74
C GLU A 375 -32.80 -9.08 11.47
N GLN A 376 -33.34 -8.38 10.46
CA GLN A 376 -32.98 -7.00 10.18
C GLN A 376 -33.31 -6.07 11.35
N LEU A 377 -34.50 -6.20 11.95
CA LEU A 377 -34.90 -5.38 13.11
C LEU A 377 -34.00 -5.67 14.32
N LYS A 378 -33.69 -6.94 14.57
CA LYS A 378 -32.75 -7.35 15.63
C LYS A 378 -31.38 -6.71 15.43
N THR A 379 -30.86 -6.73 14.19
CA THR A 379 -29.59 -6.08 13.83
C THR A 379 -29.65 -4.57 14.08
N MET A 380 -30.74 -3.90 13.70
CA MET A 380 -30.95 -2.47 13.95
C MET A 380 -31.01 -2.16 15.44
N LYS A 381 -31.77 -2.94 16.23
CA LYS A 381 -31.84 -2.81 17.69
C LYS A 381 -30.45 -2.95 18.33
N THR A 382 -29.72 -3.99 17.98
CA THR A 382 -28.34 -4.23 18.46
C THR A 382 -27.40 -3.09 18.14
N ASP A 383 -27.47 -2.49 16.93
CA ASP A 383 -26.62 -1.34 16.59
C ASP A 383 -27.04 -0.06 17.34
N LEU A 384 -28.34 0.14 17.59
CA LEU A 384 -28.84 1.29 18.33
C LEU A 384 -28.49 1.23 19.81
N THR A 385 -28.42 0.04 20.41
CA THR A 385 -28.06 -0.20 21.82
C THR A 385 -26.58 -0.41 22.04
N ARG A 386 -25.77 -0.48 20.98
CA ARG A 386 -24.32 -0.69 21.10
C ARG A 386 -23.66 0.45 21.85
N LEU A 387 -23.09 0.14 22.99
CA LEU A 387 -22.33 1.10 23.79
C LEU A 387 -21.07 1.56 23.08
N ARG A 388 -20.80 2.85 23.16
CA ARG A 388 -19.66 3.51 22.53
C ARG A 388 -18.97 4.38 23.55
N ALA A 389 -17.64 4.35 23.56
CA ALA A 389 -16.84 5.17 24.44
C ALA A 389 -15.54 5.58 23.75
N GLY A 390 -14.95 6.66 24.20
CA GLY A 390 -13.58 7.06 23.89
C GLY A 390 -12.78 7.14 25.16
N PHE A 391 -11.46 6.99 25.05
CA PHE A 391 -10.51 7.12 26.16
C PHE A 391 -9.27 7.85 25.69
N THR A 392 -8.76 8.75 26.53
CA THR A 392 -7.46 9.39 26.31
C THR A 392 -6.67 9.45 27.62
N CYS A 393 -5.36 9.25 27.51
CA CYS A 393 -4.42 9.41 28.61
C CYS A 393 -3.46 10.56 28.28
N ILE A 394 -3.40 11.56 29.13
CA ILE A 394 -2.60 12.78 28.92
C ILE A 394 -1.71 12.96 30.16
N LYS A 395 -0.41 13.23 29.96
CA LYS A 395 0.48 13.65 31.03
C LYS A 395 0.14 15.08 31.51
N ASN A 396 0.60 15.41 32.71
CA ASN A 396 0.45 16.78 33.23
C ASN A 396 1.17 17.84 32.36
N THR A 397 2.14 17.42 31.57
CA THR A 397 2.86 18.25 30.59
C THR A 397 2.09 18.47 29.29
N GLY A 398 0.91 17.82 29.11
CA GLY A 398 0.06 17.93 27.92
C GLY A 398 0.31 16.86 26.83
N GLU A 399 1.28 15.99 27.00
CA GLU A 399 1.57 14.90 26.05
C GLU A 399 0.50 13.83 26.10
N VAL A 400 -0.05 13.48 24.92
CA VAL A 400 -1.04 12.41 24.78
C VAL A 400 -0.33 11.07 24.68
N LEU A 401 -0.52 10.20 25.68
CA LEU A 401 0.10 8.87 25.75
C LEU A 401 -0.74 7.78 25.10
N ALA A 402 -2.08 7.92 25.16
CA ALA A 402 -3.00 6.99 24.53
C ALA A 402 -4.24 7.72 24.01
N TRP A 403 -4.78 7.22 22.88
CA TRP A 403 -5.97 7.75 22.23
C TRP A 403 -6.79 6.61 21.65
N VAL A 404 -7.90 6.30 22.28
CA VAL A 404 -8.84 5.26 21.85
C VAL A 404 -10.17 5.91 21.49
N GLY A 405 -10.39 6.20 20.22
CA GLY A 405 -11.58 6.91 19.75
C GLY A 405 -12.85 6.07 19.74
N GLY A 406 -12.74 4.75 19.88
CA GLY A 406 -13.88 3.83 19.87
C GLY A 406 -13.48 2.39 20.08
N ARG A 407 -14.49 1.51 20.16
CA ARG A 407 -14.29 0.07 20.40
C ARG A 407 -13.65 -0.66 19.22
N ASP A 408 -14.02 -0.27 18.00
CA ASP A 408 -13.63 -0.95 16.76
C ASP A 408 -13.65 0.05 15.60
N PHE A 409 -12.46 0.35 15.08
CA PHE A 409 -12.29 1.30 13.97
C PHE A 409 -12.85 0.78 12.65
N GLY A 410 -12.79 -0.54 12.42
CA GLY A 410 -13.34 -1.16 11.21
C GLY A 410 -14.86 -1.08 11.16
N TYR A 411 -15.52 -1.14 12.31
CA TYR A 411 -16.97 -1.01 12.41
C TYR A 411 -17.44 0.45 12.37
N SER A 412 -16.75 1.37 13.07
CA SER A 412 -17.11 2.78 13.16
C SER A 412 -15.87 3.65 13.32
N GLN A 413 -15.67 4.56 12.37
CA GLN A 413 -14.56 5.52 12.39
C GLN A 413 -14.89 6.81 13.14
N TYR A 414 -16.04 6.87 13.81
CA TYR A 414 -16.42 8.02 14.62
C TYR A 414 -15.60 8.09 15.89
N ASP A 415 -14.83 9.18 16.04
CA ASP A 415 -13.91 9.39 17.15
C ASP A 415 -14.62 10.02 18.35
N HIS A 416 -14.84 9.21 19.38
CA HIS A 416 -15.52 9.62 20.60
C HIS A 416 -14.66 10.50 21.53
N VAL A 417 -13.33 10.53 21.34
CA VAL A 417 -12.45 11.45 22.08
C VAL A 417 -12.65 12.89 21.59
N LYS A 418 -12.88 13.07 20.29
CA LYS A 418 -13.13 14.40 19.69
C LYS A 418 -14.58 14.85 19.72
N SER A 419 -15.49 13.97 20.02
CA SER A 419 -16.92 14.30 19.96
C SER A 419 -17.32 15.20 21.10
N THR A 420 -17.98 16.30 20.79
CA THR A 420 -18.59 17.19 21.77
C THR A 420 -19.69 16.46 22.54
N ARG A 421 -19.65 16.51 23.85
CA ARG A 421 -20.61 15.91 24.78
C ARG A 421 -21.05 16.91 25.83
N GLN A 422 -22.25 16.72 26.34
CA GLN A 422 -22.70 17.43 27.52
C GLN A 422 -21.89 16.97 28.75
N VAL A 423 -21.16 17.89 29.36
CA VAL A 423 -20.16 17.57 30.39
C VAL A 423 -20.76 17.15 31.73
N GLY A 424 -21.98 17.61 32.06
CA GLY A 424 -22.64 17.30 33.33
C GLY A 424 -21.75 17.62 34.54
N SER A 425 -21.78 16.77 35.55
CA SER A 425 -21.01 16.93 36.78
C SER A 425 -19.50 16.86 36.65
N VAL A 426 -18.97 16.40 35.49
CA VAL A 426 -17.53 16.39 35.24
C VAL A 426 -16.95 17.80 35.11
N PHE A 427 -17.81 18.82 34.92
CA PHE A 427 -17.41 20.23 34.90
C PHE A 427 -17.14 20.81 36.28
N LYS A 428 -17.65 20.20 37.39
CA LYS A 428 -17.50 20.69 38.75
C LYS A 428 -16.06 20.98 39.17
N PRO A 429 -15.05 20.14 38.88
CA PRO A 429 -13.67 20.44 39.23
C PRO A 429 -13.17 21.79 38.67
N ILE A 430 -13.61 22.13 37.45
CA ILE A 430 -13.24 23.41 36.81
C ILE A 430 -13.90 24.56 37.53
N VAL A 431 -15.19 24.42 37.87
CA VAL A 431 -15.93 25.43 38.62
C VAL A 431 -15.28 25.67 39.99
N TYR A 432 -14.95 24.60 40.71
CA TYR A 432 -14.31 24.70 42.02
C TYR A 432 -12.90 25.30 41.93
N ALA A 433 -12.10 24.88 40.96
CA ALA A 433 -10.77 25.46 40.76
C ALA A 433 -10.85 26.96 40.47
N THR A 434 -11.78 27.37 39.61
CA THR A 434 -12.02 28.80 39.32
C THR A 434 -12.47 29.55 40.53
N ALA A 435 -13.39 29.01 41.36
CA ALA A 435 -13.85 29.63 42.60
C ALA A 435 -12.71 29.83 43.58
N VAL A 436 -11.84 28.81 43.76
CA VAL A 436 -10.66 28.92 44.63
C VAL A 436 -9.68 29.97 44.11
N ASP A 437 -9.44 30.01 42.80
CA ASP A 437 -8.58 31.01 42.15
C ASP A 437 -9.11 32.45 42.35
N GLN A 438 -10.43 32.60 42.42
CA GLN A 438 -11.11 33.87 42.72
C GLN A 438 -11.23 34.17 44.21
N GLY A 439 -10.56 33.41 45.10
CA GLY A 439 -10.49 33.66 46.53
C GLY A 439 -11.61 33.03 47.37
N VAL A 440 -12.45 32.16 46.80
CA VAL A 440 -13.45 31.42 47.57
C VAL A 440 -12.73 30.36 48.42
N SER A 441 -12.94 30.37 49.71
CA SER A 441 -12.34 29.39 50.62
C SER A 441 -12.86 27.97 50.34
N ILE A 442 -11.94 26.99 50.31
CA ILE A 442 -12.29 25.55 50.22
C ILE A 442 -13.09 25.04 51.41
N CYS A 443 -13.12 25.81 52.51
CA CYS A 443 -13.88 25.51 53.74
C CYS A 443 -15.30 26.10 53.74
N ASN A 444 -15.70 26.84 52.71
CA ASN A 444 -17.05 27.34 52.59
C ASN A 444 -18.02 26.24 52.22
N TYR A 445 -19.05 26.04 53.03
CA TYR A 445 -20.16 25.14 52.69
C TYR A 445 -21.28 25.98 52.04
N PHE A 446 -21.77 25.50 50.90
CA PHE A 446 -22.94 26.09 50.23
C PHE A 446 -24.16 25.18 50.39
#